data_e17fac946fae1769c774115ed06b0d96
#
_entry.id   e17fac946fae1769c774115ed06b0d96
#
_cell.length_a   1.000
_cell.length_b   1.000
_cell.length_c   1.000
_cell.angle_alpha   90.00
_cell.angle_beta   90.00
_cell.angle_gamma   90.00
#
_symmetry.space_group_name_H-M   'P 1'
#
loop_
_entity.id
_entity.type
_entity.pdbx_description
1 polymer ?
#
loop_
_entity_poly.entity_id
_entity_poly.type
_entity_poly.pdbx_seq_one_letter_code
_entity_poly.pdbx_strand_id
1 'polypeptide(L)'
;MGSVTAPERAQDTVDMSKILFGDEYVEANTVIINLINANSPMTWDATMLGALKVYARNNQAVITSPFILAGAMSPVSVAGTLAQTLAEAMSGIAFTQLVRKGAPVVFGSFASSMSMQTGAPTFGTPEPAKVLLGCAKLARRLGVPFRSGGSLTGAKTADAQAAYESTNTIVPTVMGGVNFVLHAGGWMEGGLVADYAKLILDADQLTMMQSVVDGIDVSENGQALDALRETGPGKHFLGSAHTQANFETAFWRSEMADNTTFEQWSSEGSVESHSRARARAGQMLAAYEAPEIDPATDEALRAFIAKRMDELPDSEF
;
A
#
# COMPACT_ATOMS: atom_id res chain seq x y z
N MET A 1 -4.32 1.57 -11.66
CA MET A 1 -5.28 0.47 -11.40
C MET A 1 -6.46 0.64 -12.35
N GLY A 2 -7.06 -0.48 -12.79
CA GLY A 2 -8.22 -0.44 -13.69
C GLY A 2 -9.55 -0.21 -12.95
N SER A 3 -10.59 0.15 -13.70
CA SER A 3 -11.95 0.34 -13.20
C SER A 3 -12.64 -1.00 -12.91
N VAL A 4 -13.45 -1.04 -11.87
CA VAL A 4 -14.25 -2.21 -11.48
C VAL A 4 -15.74 -1.88 -11.28
N THR A 5 -16.15 -0.69 -11.67
CA THR A 5 -17.54 -0.23 -11.50
C THR A 5 -18.53 -0.89 -12.48
N ALA A 6 -18.02 -1.33 -13.64
CA ALA A 6 -18.77 -2.11 -14.63
C ALA A 6 -17.80 -2.86 -15.55
N PRO A 7 -18.18 -4.00 -16.17
CA PRO A 7 -17.36 -4.70 -17.15
C PRO A 7 -16.93 -3.82 -18.34
N GLU A 8 -17.82 -2.95 -18.81
CA GLU A 8 -17.55 -1.99 -19.89
C GLU A 8 -16.47 -0.99 -19.49
N ARG A 9 -16.52 -0.48 -18.26
CA ARG A 9 -15.49 0.45 -17.73
C ARG A 9 -14.17 -0.27 -17.48
N ALA A 10 -14.19 -1.55 -17.15
CA ALA A 10 -13.01 -2.37 -17.10
C ALA A 10 -12.36 -2.50 -18.49
N GLN A 11 -13.17 -2.71 -19.54
CA GLN A 11 -12.68 -2.73 -20.91
C GLN A 11 -12.12 -1.37 -21.34
N ASP A 12 -12.80 -0.26 -21.02
CA ASP A 12 -12.30 1.09 -21.28
C ASP A 12 -10.89 1.30 -20.71
N THR A 13 -10.62 0.76 -19.51
CA THR A 13 -9.28 0.86 -18.89
C THR A 13 -8.22 0.09 -19.69
N VAL A 14 -8.58 -1.08 -20.23
CA VAL A 14 -7.69 -1.85 -21.10
C VAL A 14 -7.44 -1.12 -22.40
N ASP A 15 -8.48 -0.56 -23.02
CA ASP A 15 -8.39 0.15 -24.29
C ASP A 15 -7.56 1.43 -24.17
N MET A 16 -7.72 2.19 -23.07
CA MET A 16 -6.84 3.34 -22.77
C MET A 16 -5.38 2.91 -22.59
N SER A 17 -5.14 1.75 -21.98
CA SER A 17 -3.77 1.23 -21.86
C SER A 17 -3.17 0.85 -23.22
N LYS A 18 -3.99 0.36 -24.15
CA LYS A 18 -3.55 0.10 -25.53
C LYS A 18 -3.20 1.38 -26.28
N ILE A 19 -3.94 2.46 -26.06
CA ILE A 19 -3.59 3.79 -26.61
C ILE A 19 -2.22 4.25 -26.08
N LEU A 20 -1.93 4.00 -24.77
CA LEU A 20 -0.69 4.42 -24.13
C LEU A 20 0.53 3.58 -24.54
N PHE A 21 0.38 2.26 -24.60
CA PHE A 21 1.50 1.31 -24.72
C PHE A 21 1.53 0.55 -26.05
N GLY A 22 0.46 0.62 -26.83
CA GLY A 22 0.26 -0.19 -28.03
C GLY A 22 -0.37 -1.56 -27.76
N ASP A 23 -1.14 -2.06 -28.73
CA ASP A 23 -1.89 -3.32 -28.62
C ASP A 23 -0.99 -4.51 -28.32
N GLU A 24 0.07 -4.70 -29.11
CA GLU A 24 1.00 -5.83 -28.97
C GLU A 24 1.68 -5.86 -27.59
N TYR A 25 2.04 -4.68 -27.07
CA TYR A 25 2.68 -4.58 -25.76
C TYR A 25 1.73 -4.97 -24.63
N VAL A 26 0.47 -4.47 -24.67
CA VAL A 26 -0.56 -4.78 -23.65
C VAL A 26 -0.98 -6.25 -23.69
N GLU A 27 -1.02 -6.88 -24.89
CA GLU A 27 -1.33 -8.31 -25.03
C GLU A 27 -0.22 -9.21 -24.46
N ALA A 28 1.04 -8.80 -24.63
CA ALA A 28 2.20 -9.55 -24.15
C ALA A 28 2.52 -9.29 -22.68
N ASN A 29 2.16 -8.13 -22.13
CA ASN A 29 2.57 -7.68 -20.82
C ASN A 29 1.39 -7.32 -19.92
N THR A 30 1.56 -7.50 -18.61
CA THR A 30 0.65 -6.99 -17.60
C THR A 30 0.99 -5.53 -17.30
N VAL A 31 0.17 -4.60 -17.74
CA VAL A 31 0.33 -3.15 -17.53
C VAL A 31 -0.67 -2.58 -16.52
N ILE A 32 -1.72 -3.34 -16.21
CA ILE A 32 -2.76 -2.95 -15.25
C ILE A 32 -2.87 -4.03 -14.17
N ILE A 33 -2.99 -3.58 -12.93
CA ILE A 33 -3.39 -4.41 -11.80
C ILE A 33 -4.76 -3.95 -11.28
N ASN A 34 -5.64 -4.90 -10.94
CA ASN A 34 -7.03 -4.61 -10.59
C ASN A 34 -7.42 -5.27 -9.29
N LEU A 35 -8.11 -4.53 -8.44
CA LEU A 35 -8.64 -5.02 -7.17
C LEU A 35 -10.08 -5.49 -7.37
N ILE A 36 -10.30 -6.79 -7.28
CA ILE A 36 -11.62 -7.42 -7.37
C ILE A 36 -11.99 -7.95 -6.00
N ASN A 37 -12.98 -7.33 -5.38
CA ASN A 37 -13.44 -7.71 -4.05
C ASN A 37 -14.48 -8.83 -4.12
N ALA A 38 -14.37 -9.79 -3.21
CA ALA A 38 -15.48 -10.68 -2.88
C ALA A 38 -16.53 -9.92 -2.06
N ASN A 39 -17.79 -10.29 -2.23
CA ASN A 39 -18.89 -9.83 -1.38
C ASN A 39 -18.99 -10.75 -0.18
N SER A 40 -18.12 -10.54 0.80
CA SER A 40 -18.08 -11.38 2.00
C SER A 40 -19.38 -11.25 2.81
N PRO A 41 -19.96 -12.36 3.31
CA PRO A 41 -19.39 -13.69 3.30
C PRO A 41 -19.71 -14.51 2.03
N MET A 42 -18.67 -15.07 1.42
CA MET A 42 -18.71 -16.18 0.44
C MET A 42 -19.57 -15.95 -0.83
N THR A 43 -19.69 -14.71 -1.29
CA THR A 43 -20.44 -14.36 -2.52
C THR A 43 -19.58 -13.49 -3.47
N TRP A 44 -19.99 -13.46 -4.73
CA TRP A 44 -19.45 -12.60 -5.77
C TRP A 44 -20.60 -11.98 -6.57
N ASP A 45 -20.58 -10.67 -6.77
CA ASP A 45 -21.54 -10.01 -7.63
C ASP A 45 -21.16 -10.10 -9.12
N ALA A 46 -22.13 -9.80 -9.97
CA ALA A 46 -21.96 -9.86 -11.41
C ALA A 46 -20.99 -8.80 -11.94
N THR A 47 -20.95 -7.63 -11.32
CA THR A 47 -20.08 -6.52 -11.69
C THR A 47 -18.63 -6.88 -11.46
N MET A 48 -18.28 -7.35 -10.26
CA MET A 48 -16.91 -7.76 -9.91
C MET A 48 -16.44 -8.95 -10.76
N LEU A 49 -17.28 -9.97 -10.94
CA LEU A 49 -16.94 -11.09 -11.82
C LEU A 49 -16.86 -10.70 -13.29
N GLY A 50 -17.69 -9.75 -13.72
CA GLY A 50 -17.65 -9.19 -15.07
C GLY A 50 -16.32 -8.45 -15.33
N ALA A 51 -15.92 -7.56 -14.44
CA ALA A 51 -14.64 -6.87 -14.52
C ALA A 51 -13.46 -7.84 -14.47
N LEU A 52 -13.47 -8.83 -13.56
CA LEU A 52 -12.47 -9.90 -13.50
C LEU A 52 -12.31 -10.61 -14.85
N LYS A 53 -13.43 -10.98 -15.49
CA LYS A 53 -13.41 -11.64 -16.80
C LYS A 53 -12.73 -10.79 -17.87
N VAL A 54 -12.98 -9.48 -17.88
CA VAL A 54 -12.34 -8.54 -18.82
C VAL A 54 -10.82 -8.56 -18.62
N TYR A 55 -10.35 -8.35 -17.40
CA TYR A 55 -8.91 -8.30 -17.12
C TYR A 55 -8.22 -9.64 -17.38
N ALA A 56 -8.81 -10.74 -16.94
CA ALA A 56 -8.25 -12.06 -17.18
C ALA A 56 -8.11 -12.36 -18.69
N ARG A 57 -9.12 -12.04 -19.50
CA ARG A 57 -9.09 -12.23 -20.97
C ARG A 57 -7.99 -11.41 -21.64
N ASN A 58 -7.72 -10.20 -21.14
CA ASN A 58 -6.71 -9.29 -21.66
C ASN A 58 -5.32 -9.45 -21.01
N ASN A 59 -5.06 -10.57 -20.31
CA ASN A 59 -3.77 -10.84 -19.64
C ASN A 59 -3.36 -9.81 -18.59
N GLN A 60 -4.32 -9.13 -17.97
CA GLN A 60 -4.06 -8.13 -16.94
C GLN A 60 -4.24 -8.74 -15.54
N ALA A 61 -3.43 -8.25 -14.58
CA ALA A 61 -3.38 -8.86 -13.25
C ALA A 61 -4.66 -8.61 -12.44
N VAL A 62 -5.14 -9.67 -11.79
CA VAL A 62 -6.31 -9.64 -10.93
C VAL A 62 -5.90 -9.92 -9.48
N ILE A 63 -6.18 -8.97 -8.60
CA ILE A 63 -6.10 -9.16 -7.15
C ILE A 63 -7.47 -9.63 -6.67
N THR A 64 -7.59 -10.87 -6.27
CA THR A 64 -8.83 -11.38 -5.64
C THR A 64 -8.75 -11.12 -4.15
N SER A 65 -9.51 -10.13 -3.68
CA SER A 65 -9.37 -9.60 -2.32
C SER A 65 -10.69 -9.61 -1.56
N PRO A 66 -10.90 -10.54 -0.64
CA PRO A 66 -11.97 -10.40 0.33
C PRO A 66 -11.80 -9.14 1.19
N PHE A 67 -12.90 -8.40 1.39
CA PHE A 67 -13.00 -7.36 2.40
C PHE A 67 -13.87 -7.89 3.53
N ILE A 68 -13.25 -8.10 4.70
CA ILE A 68 -13.91 -8.79 5.83
C ILE A 68 -13.79 -7.97 7.10
N LEU A 69 -14.92 -7.70 7.72
CA LEU A 69 -15.01 -7.25 9.11
C LEU A 69 -15.36 -8.46 10.00
N ALA A 70 -14.36 -9.01 10.65
CA ALA A 70 -14.55 -10.17 11.54
C ALA A 70 -15.53 -9.83 12.68
N GLY A 71 -16.49 -10.70 12.87
CA GLY A 71 -17.63 -10.49 13.78
C GLY A 71 -18.94 -10.15 13.07
N ALA A 72 -18.88 -9.60 11.85
CA ALA A 72 -20.04 -9.36 11.00
C ALA A 72 -19.99 -10.15 9.69
N MET A 73 -18.84 -10.15 9.02
CA MET A 73 -18.67 -10.75 7.70
C MET A 73 -17.85 -12.04 7.73
N SER A 74 -17.36 -12.44 8.89
CA SER A 74 -16.73 -13.73 9.16
C SER A 74 -16.94 -14.11 10.63
N PRO A 75 -16.62 -15.36 11.02
CA PRO A 75 -16.67 -15.75 12.44
C PRO A 75 -15.84 -14.82 13.34
N VAL A 76 -16.23 -14.68 14.61
CA VAL A 76 -15.50 -13.93 15.64
C VAL A 76 -14.27 -14.73 16.07
N SER A 77 -13.38 -15.02 15.14
CA SER A 77 -12.09 -15.67 15.41
C SER A 77 -11.10 -15.45 14.29
N VAL A 78 -9.83 -15.29 14.63
CA VAL A 78 -8.75 -15.11 13.66
C VAL A 78 -8.64 -16.31 12.72
N ALA A 79 -8.70 -17.52 13.25
CA ALA A 79 -8.59 -18.75 12.44
C ALA A 79 -9.77 -18.90 11.46
N GLY A 80 -11.00 -18.61 11.90
CA GLY A 80 -12.19 -18.62 11.05
C GLY A 80 -12.10 -17.57 9.94
N THR A 81 -11.66 -16.36 10.27
CA THR A 81 -11.44 -15.28 9.31
C THR A 81 -10.37 -15.66 8.28
N LEU A 82 -9.26 -16.27 8.70
CA LEU A 82 -8.21 -16.78 7.80
C LEU A 82 -8.76 -17.83 6.83
N ALA A 83 -9.51 -18.80 7.33
CA ALA A 83 -10.07 -19.87 6.49
C ALA A 83 -11.04 -19.31 5.44
N GLN A 84 -11.91 -18.39 5.84
CA GLN A 84 -12.86 -17.74 4.93
C GLN A 84 -12.13 -16.86 3.90
N THR A 85 -11.17 -16.03 4.34
CA THR A 85 -10.36 -15.19 3.44
C THR A 85 -9.67 -16.03 2.37
N LEU A 86 -9.08 -17.16 2.77
CA LEU A 86 -8.43 -18.08 1.84
C LEU A 86 -9.46 -18.67 0.86
N ALA A 87 -10.60 -19.15 1.33
CA ALA A 87 -11.62 -19.77 0.49
C ALA A 87 -12.18 -18.79 -0.55
N GLU A 88 -12.52 -17.57 -0.14
CA GLU A 88 -13.02 -16.52 -1.04
C GLU A 88 -11.96 -16.11 -2.07
N ALA A 89 -10.72 -15.85 -1.65
CA ALA A 89 -9.64 -15.47 -2.58
C ALA A 89 -9.35 -16.60 -3.57
N MET A 90 -9.27 -17.84 -3.10
CA MET A 90 -9.02 -19.02 -3.96
C MET A 90 -10.15 -19.26 -4.97
N SER A 91 -11.41 -19.02 -4.61
CA SER A 91 -12.52 -19.11 -5.55
C SER A 91 -12.39 -18.11 -6.71
N GLY A 92 -12.00 -16.86 -6.43
CA GLY A 92 -11.71 -15.85 -7.44
C GLY A 92 -10.48 -16.19 -8.30
N ILE A 93 -9.42 -16.71 -7.69
CA ILE A 93 -8.24 -17.19 -8.42
C ILE A 93 -8.62 -18.34 -9.36
N ALA A 94 -9.36 -19.33 -8.89
CA ALA A 94 -9.82 -20.44 -9.69
C ALA A 94 -10.69 -19.96 -10.87
N PHE A 95 -11.63 -19.05 -10.61
CA PHE A 95 -12.46 -18.45 -11.65
C PHE A 95 -11.61 -17.70 -12.70
N THR A 96 -10.60 -16.95 -12.27
CA THR A 96 -9.67 -16.27 -13.19
C THR A 96 -8.97 -17.28 -14.11
N GLN A 97 -8.49 -18.42 -13.58
CA GLN A 97 -7.86 -19.47 -14.37
C GLN A 97 -8.84 -20.20 -15.30
N LEU A 98 -10.12 -20.31 -14.94
CA LEU A 98 -11.16 -20.85 -15.83
C LEU A 98 -11.48 -19.89 -16.98
N VAL A 99 -11.39 -18.59 -16.78
CA VAL A 99 -11.56 -17.58 -17.84
C VAL A 99 -10.38 -17.60 -18.81
N ARG A 100 -9.17 -17.61 -18.28
CA ARG A 100 -7.92 -17.73 -19.06
C ARG A 100 -6.86 -18.43 -18.23
N LYS A 101 -6.48 -19.63 -18.66
CA LYS A 101 -5.37 -20.35 -18.04
C LYS A 101 -4.07 -19.56 -18.14
N GLY A 102 -3.39 -19.37 -17.01
CA GLY A 102 -2.14 -18.62 -16.92
C GLY A 102 -2.32 -17.10 -16.76
N ALA A 103 -3.56 -16.59 -16.67
CA ALA A 103 -3.78 -15.18 -16.36
C ALA A 103 -3.15 -14.82 -15.00
N PRO A 104 -2.47 -13.65 -14.89
CA PRO A 104 -1.77 -13.27 -13.67
C PRO A 104 -2.75 -12.97 -12.53
N VAL A 105 -2.47 -13.55 -11.36
CA VAL A 105 -3.31 -13.40 -10.16
C VAL A 105 -2.48 -13.02 -8.96
N VAL A 106 -3.10 -12.29 -8.04
CA VAL A 106 -2.55 -11.94 -6.72
C VAL A 106 -3.57 -12.35 -5.67
N PHE A 107 -3.12 -13.07 -4.66
CA PHE A 107 -3.94 -13.33 -3.48
C PHE A 107 -4.07 -12.03 -2.68
N GLY A 108 -5.28 -11.51 -2.56
CA GLY A 108 -5.58 -10.31 -1.78
C GLY A 108 -6.22 -10.65 -0.45
N SER A 109 -5.94 -9.83 0.56
CA SER A 109 -6.65 -9.81 1.83
C SER A 109 -6.77 -8.39 2.34
N PHE A 110 -7.98 -8.01 2.75
CA PHE A 110 -8.23 -6.78 3.49
C PHE A 110 -9.23 -7.10 4.61
N ALA A 111 -8.73 -7.83 5.61
CA ALA A 111 -9.53 -8.28 6.74
C ALA A 111 -9.15 -7.50 7.99
N SER A 112 -10.17 -7.00 8.67
CA SER A 112 -10.08 -6.31 9.95
C SER A 112 -11.03 -6.95 10.96
N SER A 113 -10.95 -6.52 12.21
CA SER A 113 -11.97 -6.81 13.21
C SER A 113 -12.97 -5.65 13.30
N MET A 114 -14.08 -5.91 13.92
CA MET A 114 -15.11 -4.92 14.23
C MET A 114 -15.16 -4.71 15.73
N SER A 115 -15.32 -3.47 16.15
CA SER A 115 -15.69 -3.16 17.55
C SER A 115 -17.07 -3.75 17.85
N MET A 116 -17.13 -4.73 18.72
CA MET A 116 -18.40 -5.35 19.11
C MET A 116 -19.31 -4.41 19.92
N GLN A 117 -18.79 -3.23 20.31
CA GLN A 117 -19.56 -2.22 21.02
C GLN A 117 -20.19 -1.19 20.07
N THR A 118 -19.46 -0.80 19.01
CA THR A 118 -19.87 0.32 18.14
C THR A 118 -20.17 -0.10 16.71
N GLY A 119 -19.75 -1.31 16.29
CA GLY A 119 -19.86 -1.75 14.90
C GLY A 119 -18.80 -1.17 13.95
N ALA A 120 -17.94 -0.27 14.44
CA ALA A 120 -16.91 0.35 13.61
C ALA A 120 -15.73 -0.60 13.33
N PRO A 121 -15.08 -0.50 12.16
CA PRO A 121 -13.84 -1.22 11.88
C PRO A 121 -12.73 -0.84 12.86
N THR A 122 -11.97 -1.84 13.35
CA THR A 122 -10.85 -1.65 14.28
C THR A 122 -9.52 -1.94 13.59
N PHE A 123 -9.09 -1.05 12.70
CA PHE A 123 -7.74 -1.12 12.13
C PHE A 123 -6.69 -0.76 13.21
N GLY A 124 -5.51 -1.37 13.12
CA GLY A 124 -4.43 -1.13 14.10
C GLY A 124 -4.50 -2.02 15.34
N THR A 125 -5.54 -2.84 15.51
CA THR A 125 -5.63 -3.85 16.59
C THR A 125 -4.85 -5.13 16.23
N PRO A 126 -4.57 -6.03 17.21
CA PRO A 126 -3.79 -7.24 16.95
C PRO A 126 -4.42 -8.25 15.98
N GLU A 127 -5.74 -8.30 15.88
CA GLU A 127 -6.44 -9.30 15.08
C GLU A 127 -6.17 -9.15 13.58
N PRO A 128 -6.32 -7.95 12.97
CA PRO A 128 -5.93 -7.71 11.58
C PRO A 128 -4.48 -8.06 11.28
N ALA A 129 -3.54 -7.73 12.17
CA ALA A 129 -2.13 -8.08 12.03
C ALA A 129 -1.91 -9.60 11.99
N LYS A 130 -2.59 -10.36 12.86
CA LYS A 130 -2.53 -11.83 12.86
C LYS A 130 -3.11 -12.43 11.59
N VAL A 131 -4.24 -11.90 11.09
CA VAL A 131 -4.84 -12.33 9.82
C VAL A 131 -3.89 -12.05 8.65
N LEU A 132 -3.31 -10.86 8.59
CA LEU A 132 -2.34 -10.48 7.56
C LEU A 132 -1.14 -11.44 7.53
N LEU A 133 -0.50 -11.66 8.67
CA LEU A 133 0.65 -12.57 8.77
C LEU A 133 0.27 -14.02 8.40
N GLY A 134 -0.92 -14.46 8.77
CA GLY A 134 -1.46 -15.77 8.38
C GLY A 134 -1.66 -15.86 6.86
N CYS A 135 -2.31 -14.89 6.25
CA CYS A 135 -2.52 -14.81 4.80
C CYS A 135 -1.20 -14.76 4.04
N ALA A 136 -0.22 -13.98 4.52
CA ALA A 136 1.11 -13.92 3.93
C ALA A 136 1.83 -15.27 3.90
N LYS A 137 1.70 -16.07 4.97
CA LYS A 137 2.23 -17.44 5.02
C LYS A 137 1.49 -18.38 4.07
N LEU A 138 0.17 -18.25 3.98
CA LEU A 138 -0.65 -19.04 3.05
C LEU A 138 -0.29 -18.73 1.59
N ALA A 139 -0.15 -17.45 1.23
CA ALA A 139 0.26 -17.02 -0.10
C ALA A 139 1.62 -17.62 -0.50
N ARG A 140 2.63 -17.57 0.39
CA ARG A 140 3.93 -18.21 0.15
C ARG A 140 3.83 -19.72 -0.03
N ARG A 141 2.99 -20.39 0.78
CA ARG A 141 2.74 -21.83 0.62
C ARG A 141 2.11 -22.17 -0.73
N LEU A 142 1.26 -21.30 -1.25
CA LEU A 142 0.60 -21.45 -2.55
C LEU A 142 1.48 -21.01 -3.73
N GLY A 143 2.59 -20.32 -3.48
CA GLY A 143 3.47 -19.78 -4.52
C GLY A 143 2.85 -18.63 -5.31
N VAL A 144 1.95 -17.86 -4.70
CA VAL A 144 1.27 -16.70 -5.32
C VAL A 144 1.70 -15.40 -4.65
N PRO A 145 1.79 -14.26 -5.40
CA PRO A 145 2.00 -12.97 -4.80
C PRO A 145 0.86 -12.61 -3.85
N PHE A 146 1.19 -11.84 -2.81
CA PHE A 146 0.23 -11.43 -1.79
C PHE A 146 0.06 -9.91 -1.74
N ARG A 147 -1.19 -9.46 -1.68
CA ARG A 147 -1.59 -8.06 -1.48
C ARG A 147 -2.27 -7.88 -0.14
N SER A 148 -1.89 -6.86 0.61
CA SER A 148 -2.58 -6.39 1.81
C SER A 148 -2.50 -4.86 1.93
N GLY A 149 -2.95 -4.33 3.06
CA GLY A 149 -2.82 -2.91 3.42
C GLY A 149 -1.72 -2.68 4.45
N GLY A 150 -1.56 -1.42 4.85
CA GLY A 150 -0.65 -0.98 5.92
C GLY A 150 -0.98 0.45 6.32
N SER A 151 -0.33 0.98 7.35
CA SER A 151 -0.51 2.35 7.86
C SER A 151 -1.97 2.77 8.06
N LEU A 152 -2.82 1.82 8.45
CA LEU A 152 -4.25 2.03 8.67
C LEU A 152 -4.54 2.36 10.12
N THR A 153 -5.50 3.26 10.35
CA THR A 153 -5.91 3.69 11.69
C THR A 153 -7.42 3.92 11.78
N GLY A 154 -8.00 3.70 12.95
CA GLY A 154 -9.34 4.14 13.31
C GLY A 154 -9.39 5.57 13.86
N ALA A 155 -8.24 6.23 14.04
CA ALA A 155 -8.16 7.60 14.56
C ALA A 155 -8.84 8.62 13.63
N LYS A 156 -9.37 9.70 14.23
CA LYS A 156 -10.03 10.82 13.53
C LYS A 156 -9.10 12.00 13.32
N THR A 157 -7.98 12.00 14.03
CA THR A 157 -6.91 13.00 13.94
C THR A 157 -5.57 12.28 13.81
N ALA A 158 -4.58 12.90 13.16
CA ALA A 158 -3.23 12.34 13.02
C ALA A 158 -2.44 12.55 14.33
N ASP A 159 -2.87 11.90 15.41
CA ASP A 159 -2.32 11.94 16.77
C ASP A 159 -1.53 10.67 17.13
N ALA A 160 -1.29 10.47 18.42
CA ALA A 160 -0.59 9.30 18.92
C ALA A 160 -1.29 7.97 18.54
N GLN A 161 -2.65 7.95 18.54
CA GLN A 161 -3.40 6.77 18.12
C GLN A 161 -3.12 6.46 16.64
N ALA A 162 -3.18 7.45 15.77
CA ALA A 162 -2.87 7.28 14.36
C ALA A 162 -1.45 6.72 14.15
N ALA A 163 -0.47 7.22 14.90
CA ALA A 163 0.91 6.78 14.78
C ALA A 163 1.11 5.32 15.19
N TYR A 164 0.64 4.90 16.37
CA TYR A 164 0.85 3.51 16.81
C TYR A 164 -0.01 2.51 16.04
N GLU A 165 -1.23 2.86 15.61
CA GLU A 165 -2.07 1.99 14.78
C GLU A 165 -1.47 1.85 13.36
N SER A 166 -0.94 2.92 12.77
CA SER A 166 -0.19 2.86 11.52
C SER A 166 1.01 1.91 11.64
N THR A 167 1.79 2.04 12.71
CA THR A 167 2.92 1.14 12.99
C THR A 167 2.47 -0.31 13.15
N ASN A 168 1.40 -0.56 13.92
CA ASN A 168 0.85 -1.91 14.15
C ASN A 168 0.30 -2.57 12.89
N THR A 169 0.01 -1.82 11.85
CA THR A 169 -0.46 -2.36 10.57
C THR A 169 0.67 -2.47 9.54
N ILE A 170 1.62 -1.52 9.48
CA ILE A 170 2.69 -1.56 8.48
C ILE A 170 3.83 -2.52 8.86
N VAL A 171 4.20 -2.63 10.13
CA VAL A 171 5.26 -3.55 10.58
C VAL A 171 4.92 -5.00 10.27
N PRO A 172 3.72 -5.53 10.62
CA PRO A 172 3.32 -6.87 10.20
C PRO A 172 3.28 -7.06 8.67
N THR A 173 2.95 -6.02 7.92
CA THR A 173 2.94 -6.03 6.44
C THR A 173 4.35 -6.28 5.90
N VAL A 174 5.32 -5.54 6.38
CA VAL A 174 6.73 -5.70 6.02
C VAL A 174 7.27 -7.06 6.48
N MET A 175 7.06 -7.43 7.74
CA MET A 175 7.47 -8.74 8.28
C MET A 175 6.78 -9.91 7.56
N GLY A 176 5.55 -9.72 7.13
CA GLY A 176 4.80 -10.67 6.33
C GLY A 176 5.37 -10.87 4.93
N GLY A 177 6.22 -9.99 4.45
CA GLY A 177 6.74 -10.02 3.08
C GLY A 177 5.61 -9.83 2.06
N VAL A 178 4.73 -8.86 2.29
CA VAL A 178 3.64 -8.53 1.38
C VAL A 178 4.22 -7.95 0.10
N ASN A 179 3.84 -8.51 -1.05
CA ASN A 179 4.40 -8.12 -2.35
C ASN A 179 3.82 -6.82 -2.90
N PHE A 180 2.56 -6.53 -2.57
CA PHE A 180 1.86 -5.32 -3.00
C PHE A 180 1.05 -4.74 -1.84
N VAL A 181 1.45 -3.56 -1.38
CA VAL A 181 0.77 -2.87 -0.29
C VAL A 181 -0.09 -1.76 -0.86
N LEU A 182 -1.40 -1.91 -0.75
CA LEU A 182 -2.37 -0.90 -1.15
C LEU A 182 -2.93 -0.24 0.11
N HIS A 183 -3.15 1.08 0.07
CA HIS A 183 -3.58 1.89 1.22
C HIS A 183 -2.49 2.08 2.30
N ALA A 184 -1.25 2.28 1.87
CA ALA A 184 -0.10 2.39 2.78
C ALA A 184 0.15 3.81 3.33
N GLY A 185 -0.70 4.79 3.02
CA GLY A 185 -0.48 6.16 3.51
C GLY A 185 -1.73 7.04 3.49
N GLY A 186 -1.85 7.92 4.48
CA GLY A 186 -2.87 8.94 4.57
C GLY A 186 -4.26 8.49 5.04
N TRP A 187 -4.51 7.19 5.18
CA TRP A 187 -5.83 6.67 5.52
C TRP A 187 -6.13 6.78 7.01
N MET A 188 -7.31 7.30 7.33
CA MET A 188 -7.84 7.52 8.67
C MET A 188 -9.28 7.02 8.77
N GLU A 189 -9.83 7.03 10.00
CA GLU A 189 -11.22 6.68 10.31
C GLU A 189 -11.65 5.32 9.72
N GLY A 190 -10.77 4.32 9.84
CA GLY A 190 -11.06 2.98 9.29
C GLY A 190 -11.09 2.92 7.77
N GLY A 191 -10.41 3.84 7.09
CA GLY A 191 -10.34 3.89 5.62
C GLY A 191 -11.42 4.75 4.96
N LEU A 192 -12.18 5.55 5.74
CA LEU A 192 -13.23 6.42 5.22
C LEU A 192 -12.72 7.82 4.85
N VAL A 193 -11.61 8.26 5.45
CA VAL A 193 -11.04 9.59 5.25
C VAL A 193 -9.57 9.48 4.91
N ALA A 194 -9.07 10.41 4.09
CA ALA A 194 -7.64 10.59 3.82
C ALA A 194 -7.20 11.98 4.26
N ASP A 195 -5.99 12.07 4.85
CA ASP A 195 -5.37 13.31 5.32
C ASP A 195 -3.98 13.48 4.71
N TYR A 196 -3.71 14.66 4.15
CA TYR A 196 -2.43 14.94 3.51
C TYR A 196 -1.26 14.97 4.49
N ALA A 197 -1.46 15.50 5.71
CA ALA A 197 -0.40 15.52 6.71
C ALA A 197 -0.05 14.09 7.14
N LYS A 198 -1.07 13.25 7.36
CA LYS A 198 -0.85 11.83 7.65
C LYS A 198 -0.16 11.11 6.49
N LEU A 199 -0.47 11.41 5.24
CA LEU A 199 0.24 10.83 4.09
C LEU A 199 1.73 11.12 4.15
N ILE A 200 2.13 12.34 4.49
CA ILE A 200 3.55 12.72 4.63
C ILE A 200 4.20 11.99 5.81
N LEU A 201 3.50 11.88 6.96
CA LEU A 201 4.01 11.15 8.13
C LEU A 201 4.17 9.65 7.83
N ASP A 202 3.19 9.05 7.16
CA ASP A 202 3.25 7.64 6.75
C ASP A 202 4.37 7.40 5.73
N ALA A 203 4.59 8.32 4.78
CA ALA A 203 5.68 8.25 3.82
C ALA A 203 7.05 8.27 4.51
N ASP A 204 7.24 9.16 5.48
CA ASP A 204 8.46 9.22 6.30
C ASP A 204 8.68 7.90 7.07
N GLN A 205 7.62 7.34 7.68
CA GLN A 205 7.67 6.03 8.34
C GLN A 205 8.01 4.90 7.37
N LEU A 206 7.49 4.92 6.14
CA LEU A 206 7.80 3.91 5.12
C LEU A 206 9.26 3.93 4.71
N THR A 207 9.90 5.11 4.62
CA THR A 207 11.35 5.20 4.35
C THR A 207 12.17 4.64 5.51
N MET A 208 11.72 4.83 6.77
CA MET A 208 12.32 4.18 7.94
C MET A 208 12.22 2.65 7.85
N MET A 209 11.04 2.11 7.48
CA MET A 209 10.86 0.67 7.31
C MET A 209 11.70 0.13 6.16
N GLN A 210 11.86 0.87 5.07
CA GLN A 210 12.75 0.49 3.97
C GLN A 210 14.19 0.33 4.45
N SER A 211 14.71 1.28 5.23
CA SER A 211 16.05 1.19 5.81
C SER A 211 16.24 -0.04 6.70
N VAL A 212 15.18 -0.45 7.44
CA VAL A 212 15.22 -1.70 8.23
C VAL A 212 15.29 -2.94 7.32
N VAL A 213 14.54 -2.93 6.21
CA VAL A 213 14.51 -4.05 5.24
C VAL A 213 15.82 -4.19 4.46
N ASP A 214 16.50 -3.08 4.18
CA ASP A 214 17.81 -3.07 3.52
C ASP A 214 18.88 -3.83 4.33
N GLY A 215 18.66 -3.99 5.64
CA GLY A 215 19.50 -4.77 6.52
C GLY A 215 20.77 -4.05 7.00
N ILE A 216 21.78 -4.85 7.34
CA ILE A 216 23.04 -4.33 7.90
C ILE A 216 24.11 -4.32 6.81
N ASP A 217 24.74 -3.17 6.58
CA ASP A 217 25.90 -3.08 5.70
C ASP A 217 27.09 -3.81 6.34
N VAL A 218 27.51 -4.90 5.72
CA VAL A 218 28.67 -5.72 6.13
C VAL A 218 29.90 -5.50 5.23
N SER A 219 29.89 -4.45 4.41
CA SER A 219 31.06 -4.03 3.64
C SER A 219 32.24 -3.67 4.56
N GLU A 220 33.41 -3.47 4.00
CA GLU A 220 34.58 -3.01 4.73
C GLU A 220 34.32 -1.68 5.46
N ASN A 221 33.66 -0.73 4.80
CA ASN A 221 33.24 0.53 5.39
C ASN A 221 32.20 0.32 6.50
N GLY A 222 31.18 -0.53 6.28
CA GLY A 222 30.13 -0.80 7.26
C GLY A 222 30.66 -1.51 8.52
N GLN A 223 31.65 -2.39 8.39
CA GLN A 223 32.29 -3.05 9.53
C GLN A 223 33.23 -2.13 10.32
N ALA A 224 33.83 -1.12 9.68
CA ALA A 224 34.68 -0.10 10.28
C ALA A 224 35.80 -0.64 11.20
N LEU A 225 36.39 -1.81 10.88
CA LEU A 225 37.34 -2.50 11.73
C LEU A 225 38.63 -1.67 12.00
N ASP A 226 39.09 -0.88 11.04
CA ASP A 226 40.25 -0.02 11.19
C ASP A 226 39.95 1.14 12.13
N ALA A 227 38.78 1.76 12.05
CA ALA A 227 38.35 2.78 13.01
C ALA A 227 38.28 2.22 14.46
N LEU A 228 37.84 0.97 14.62
CA LEU A 228 37.84 0.27 15.90
C LEU A 228 39.27 0.07 16.46
N ARG A 229 40.23 -0.32 15.61
CA ARG A 229 41.65 -0.51 15.99
C ARG A 229 42.32 0.81 16.36
N GLU A 230 42.09 1.85 15.56
CA GLU A 230 42.70 3.18 15.77
C GLU A 230 42.17 3.88 17.03
N THR A 231 40.86 3.79 17.27
CA THR A 231 40.24 4.46 18.42
C THR A 231 40.65 3.76 19.74
N GLY A 232 40.54 2.44 19.79
CA GLY A 232 40.88 1.66 20.97
C GLY A 232 39.96 1.86 22.17
N PRO A 233 40.20 1.16 23.28
CA PRO A 233 39.32 1.18 24.45
C PRO A 233 39.28 2.52 25.18
N GLY A 234 38.08 2.92 25.63
CA GLY A 234 37.85 4.09 26.47
C GLY A 234 37.93 5.44 25.78
N LYS A 235 38.08 5.46 24.43
CA LYS A 235 38.08 6.68 23.62
C LYS A 235 36.73 6.86 22.86
N HIS A 236 36.63 7.89 22.03
CA HIS A 236 35.42 8.19 21.24
C HIS A 236 35.76 8.26 19.74
N PHE A 237 34.75 8.00 18.89
CA PHE A 237 34.90 7.94 17.45
C PHE A 237 34.66 9.28 16.73
N LEU A 238 34.22 10.35 17.43
CA LEU A 238 33.86 11.64 16.83
C LEU A 238 34.98 12.25 15.96
N GLY A 239 36.22 12.01 16.30
CA GLY A 239 37.38 12.51 15.55
C GLY A 239 38.00 11.50 14.58
N SER A 240 37.45 10.31 14.43
CA SER A 240 37.99 9.31 13.51
C SER A 240 37.74 9.67 12.06
N ALA A 241 38.65 9.30 11.15
CA ALA A 241 38.53 9.52 9.73
C ALA A 241 37.25 8.82 9.17
N HIS A 242 36.94 7.64 9.70
CA HIS A 242 35.71 6.92 9.31
C HIS A 242 34.43 7.71 9.65
N THR A 243 34.33 8.26 10.88
CA THR A 243 33.19 9.10 11.27
C THR A 243 33.06 10.33 10.38
N GLN A 244 34.19 11.02 10.12
CA GLN A 244 34.20 12.21 9.26
C GLN A 244 33.75 11.91 7.81
N ALA A 245 34.12 10.74 7.29
CA ALA A 245 33.71 10.33 5.93
C ALA A 245 32.23 9.92 5.80
N ASN A 246 31.61 9.50 6.92
CA ASN A 246 30.29 8.86 6.88
C ASN A 246 29.20 9.63 7.63
N PHE A 247 29.50 10.65 8.47
CA PHE A 247 28.54 11.22 9.41
C PHE A 247 27.28 11.83 8.75
N GLU A 248 27.34 12.22 7.50
CA GLU A 248 26.19 12.78 6.78
C GLU A 248 25.25 11.70 6.25
N THR A 249 25.77 10.52 5.95
CA THR A 249 25.03 9.44 5.25
C THR A 249 24.88 8.16 6.07
N ALA A 250 25.58 8.02 7.20
CA ALA A 250 25.64 6.78 7.98
C ALA A 250 24.29 6.35 8.57
N PHE A 251 23.46 7.31 8.94
CA PHE A 251 22.19 7.03 9.61
C PHE A 251 21.04 7.66 8.87
N TRP A 252 19.95 6.90 8.78
CA TRP A 252 18.69 7.41 8.27
C TRP A 252 18.23 8.63 9.09
N ARG A 253 17.73 9.66 8.41
CA ARG A 253 17.20 10.87 9.03
C ARG A 253 15.76 11.10 8.59
N SER A 254 14.87 11.26 9.56
CA SER A 254 13.49 11.67 9.32
C SER A 254 13.43 13.12 8.84
N GLU A 255 12.54 13.41 7.88
CA GLU A 255 12.17 14.78 7.54
C GLU A 255 11.06 15.31 8.48
N MET A 256 10.31 14.42 9.13
CA MET A 256 9.14 14.77 9.94
C MET A 256 9.36 14.66 11.44
N ALA A 257 10.20 13.73 11.90
CA ALA A 257 10.54 13.62 13.32
C ALA A 257 11.60 14.67 13.71
N ASP A 258 11.48 15.18 14.92
CA ASP A 258 12.42 16.13 15.51
C ASP A 258 13.37 15.39 16.45
N ASN A 259 14.67 15.51 16.19
CA ASN A 259 15.74 14.94 17.01
C ASN A 259 16.71 16.03 17.50
N THR A 260 16.30 17.31 17.49
CA THR A 260 17.07 18.42 18.03
C THR A 260 17.04 18.43 19.56
N THR A 261 17.85 19.27 20.19
CA THR A 261 17.77 19.46 21.65
C THR A 261 16.47 20.19 22.00
N PHE A 262 16.01 20.05 23.24
CA PHE A 262 14.82 20.77 23.70
C PHE A 262 14.95 22.29 23.54
N GLU A 263 16.13 22.84 23.84
CA GLU A 263 16.42 24.26 23.72
C GLU A 263 16.33 24.74 22.26
N GLN A 264 16.85 23.97 21.34
CA GLN A 264 16.79 24.27 19.91
C GLN A 264 15.34 24.19 19.43
N TRP A 265 14.65 23.07 19.68
CA TRP A 265 13.23 22.90 19.34
C TRP A 265 12.37 24.03 19.90
N SER A 266 12.61 24.44 21.16
CA SER A 266 11.88 25.54 21.80
C SER A 266 12.15 26.88 21.11
N SER A 267 13.42 27.16 20.75
CA SER A 267 13.80 28.40 20.05
C SER A 267 13.28 28.48 18.61
N GLU A 268 13.05 27.33 17.98
CA GLU A 268 12.50 27.19 16.63
C GLU A 268 10.95 27.17 16.59
N GLY A 269 10.30 27.44 17.75
CA GLY A 269 8.85 27.63 17.85
C GLY A 269 8.06 26.41 18.27
N SER A 270 8.71 25.36 18.79
CA SER A 270 8.08 24.16 19.37
C SER A 270 7.09 23.47 18.41
N VAL A 271 7.47 23.37 17.14
CA VAL A 271 6.59 22.85 16.08
C VAL A 271 6.48 21.32 16.20
N GLU A 272 5.25 20.83 16.26
CA GLU A 272 4.94 19.40 16.28
C GLU A 272 4.99 18.76 14.88
N SER A 273 5.16 17.44 14.82
CA SER A 273 5.32 16.68 13.57
C SER A 273 4.14 16.81 12.60
N HIS A 274 2.91 16.84 13.12
CA HIS A 274 1.71 17.03 12.29
C HIS A 274 1.71 18.39 11.58
N SER A 275 2.09 19.46 12.27
CA SER A 275 2.18 20.81 11.69
C SER A 275 3.27 20.88 10.61
N ARG A 276 4.45 20.24 10.83
CA ARG A 276 5.50 20.12 9.81
C ARG A 276 5.01 19.36 8.59
N ALA A 277 4.35 18.24 8.79
CA ALA A 277 3.81 17.42 7.71
C ALA A 277 2.75 18.17 6.89
N ARG A 278 1.87 18.93 7.54
CA ARG A 278 0.88 19.76 6.85
C ARG A 278 1.53 20.86 6.01
N ALA A 279 2.55 21.52 6.54
CA ALA A 279 3.32 22.52 5.80
C ALA A 279 4.03 21.89 4.59
N ARG A 280 4.64 20.72 4.77
CA ARG A 280 5.31 19.97 3.70
C ARG A 280 4.33 19.56 2.59
N ALA A 281 3.16 19.05 2.94
CA ALA A 281 2.12 18.72 1.97
C ALA A 281 1.71 19.94 1.14
N GLY A 282 1.51 21.11 1.78
CA GLY A 282 1.23 22.36 1.09
C GLY A 282 2.34 22.78 0.11
N GLN A 283 3.60 22.63 0.51
CA GLN A 283 4.75 22.91 -0.37
C GLN A 283 4.79 21.97 -1.59
N MET A 284 4.55 20.66 -1.37
CA MET A 284 4.54 19.69 -2.48
C MET A 284 3.41 19.96 -3.46
N LEU A 285 2.22 20.30 -2.97
CA LEU A 285 1.09 20.67 -3.82
C LEU A 285 1.35 21.95 -4.62
N ALA A 286 1.99 22.95 -4.01
CA ALA A 286 2.34 24.20 -4.68
C ALA A 286 3.44 24.04 -5.75
N ALA A 287 4.32 23.07 -5.56
CA ALA A 287 5.41 22.76 -6.48
C ALA A 287 5.05 21.67 -7.51
N TYR A 288 3.80 21.19 -7.53
CA TYR A 288 3.39 20.13 -8.43
C TYR A 288 3.36 20.62 -9.88
N GLU A 289 4.10 19.94 -10.72
CA GLU A 289 4.05 20.09 -12.19
C GLU A 289 3.51 18.78 -12.78
N ALA A 290 2.53 18.92 -13.67
CA ALA A 290 1.98 17.75 -14.35
C ALA A 290 3.04 17.09 -15.24
N PRO A 291 3.19 15.75 -15.21
CA PRO A 291 4.13 15.07 -16.10
C PRO A 291 3.73 15.32 -17.57
N GLU A 292 4.74 15.50 -18.41
CA GLU A 292 4.52 15.63 -19.86
C GLU A 292 3.99 14.32 -20.44
N ILE A 293 3.00 14.43 -21.30
CA ILE A 293 2.48 13.33 -22.11
C ILE A 293 2.63 13.71 -23.58
N ASP A 294 2.93 12.74 -24.44
CA ASP A 294 2.99 12.98 -25.88
C ASP A 294 1.64 13.56 -26.37
N PRO A 295 1.65 14.69 -27.10
CA PRO A 295 0.43 15.38 -27.52
C PRO A 295 -0.53 14.51 -28.33
N ALA A 296 -0.03 13.62 -29.19
CA ALA A 296 -0.88 12.75 -30.00
C ALA A 296 -1.56 11.68 -29.12
N THR A 297 -0.84 11.19 -28.11
CA THR A 297 -1.39 10.24 -27.11
C THR A 297 -2.45 10.92 -26.23
N ASP A 298 -2.22 12.16 -25.77
CA ASP A 298 -3.21 12.92 -24.99
C ASP A 298 -4.47 13.19 -25.82
N GLU A 299 -4.33 13.60 -27.08
CA GLU A 299 -5.46 13.80 -28.00
C GLU A 299 -6.26 12.51 -28.20
N ALA A 300 -5.59 11.39 -28.44
CA ALA A 300 -6.23 10.09 -28.63
C ALA A 300 -6.99 9.63 -27.38
N LEU A 301 -6.40 9.80 -26.17
CA LEU A 301 -7.06 9.49 -24.91
C LEU A 301 -8.30 10.37 -24.68
N ARG A 302 -8.20 11.67 -24.92
CA ARG A 302 -9.34 12.61 -24.79
C ARG A 302 -10.47 12.28 -25.77
N ALA A 303 -10.14 11.97 -27.02
CA ALA A 303 -11.12 11.56 -28.01
C ALA A 303 -11.82 10.24 -27.61
N PHE A 304 -11.05 9.27 -27.10
CA PHE A 304 -11.61 8.01 -26.58
C PHE A 304 -12.56 8.29 -25.40
N ILE A 305 -12.16 9.09 -24.42
CA ILE A 305 -12.98 9.44 -23.25
C ILE A 305 -14.28 10.13 -23.69
N ALA A 306 -14.21 11.14 -24.57
CA ALA A 306 -15.37 11.85 -25.08
C ALA A 306 -16.37 10.89 -25.75
N LYS A 307 -15.87 10.01 -26.63
CA LYS A 307 -16.69 8.98 -27.28
C LYS A 307 -17.39 8.07 -26.26
N ARG A 308 -16.65 7.60 -25.23
CA ARG A 308 -17.23 6.69 -24.23
C ARG A 308 -18.23 7.39 -23.31
N MET A 309 -18.06 8.68 -23.04
CA MET A 309 -19.06 9.48 -22.32
C MET A 309 -20.36 9.64 -23.11
N ASP A 310 -20.29 9.77 -24.43
CA ASP A 310 -21.49 9.84 -25.29
C ASP A 310 -22.20 8.48 -25.42
N GLU A 311 -21.44 7.37 -25.45
CA GLU A 311 -21.99 6.02 -25.65
C GLU A 311 -22.55 5.39 -24.37
N LEU A 312 -22.00 5.73 -23.21
CA LEU A 312 -22.40 5.16 -21.93
C LEU A 312 -23.02 6.25 -21.05
N PRO A 313 -24.28 6.08 -20.65
CA PRO A 313 -24.91 7.00 -19.71
C PRO A 313 -24.19 6.98 -18.37
N ASP A 314 -24.32 8.07 -17.62
CA ASP A 314 -23.89 8.09 -16.21
C ASP A 314 -24.66 7.00 -15.46
N SER A 315 -23.93 6.12 -14.78
CA SER A 315 -24.56 5.15 -13.90
C SER A 315 -25.05 5.87 -12.66
N GLU A 316 -26.31 5.77 -12.36
CA GLU A 316 -26.79 6.06 -11.00
C GLU A 316 -26.18 5.00 -10.07
N PHE A 317 -25.41 5.45 -9.06
CA PHE A 317 -24.77 4.61 -8.05
C PHE A 317 -25.76 4.21 -6.96
#